data_4573db09998280d18cedd6461c09b35a
#
_entry.id   4573db09998280d18cedd6461c09b35a
#
_cell.length_a   1.000
_cell.length_b   1.000
_cell.length_c   1.000
_cell.angle_alpha   90.00
_cell.angle_beta   90.00
_cell.angle_gamma   90.00
#
_symmetry.space_group_name_H-M   'P 1'
#
loop_
_entity.id
_entity.type
_entity.pdbx_description
1 polymer ?
#
loop_
_entity_poly.entity_id
_entity_poly.type
_entity_poly.pdbx_seq_one_letter_code
_entity_poly.pdbx_strand_id
1 'polypeptide(L)'
;MSTDRRSFLTRLGAGVTVAGTAFGSSVSIASAQAGSTFRPARHAQDDWMDKLPGKHRLVLDATTPASFGAALAYANNFLTANKDGYGLNDQDAAVIIIARHFATTYAYNDAMWAKYGRSIPPVAGIDDPKTKQRPTLNLYAASGYNDLPSLGTTIPQVLQRGIHFAVCQMATTFFAGMLAQANGGKADDVYK
;
A
#
# COMPACT_ATOMS: atom_id res chain seq x y z
N MET A 1 30.94 10.37 -18.87
CA MET A 1 30.22 11.63 -18.58
C MET A 1 28.95 11.28 -17.83
N SER A 2 28.92 11.49 -16.53
CA SER A 2 27.74 11.27 -15.69
C SER A 2 26.77 12.43 -15.90
N THR A 3 25.66 12.18 -16.57
CA THR A 3 24.59 13.17 -16.74
C THR A 3 23.78 13.21 -15.42
N ASP A 4 23.98 14.25 -14.64
CA ASP A 4 23.23 14.47 -13.41
C ASP A 4 21.73 14.57 -13.71
N ARG A 5 20.92 13.75 -13.01
CA ARG A 5 19.45 13.72 -13.16
C ARG A 5 18.78 15.09 -12.94
N ARG A 6 19.40 15.96 -12.16
CA ARG A 6 18.93 17.33 -11.92
C ARG A 6 19.07 18.22 -13.17
N SER A 7 20.12 18.03 -13.98
CA SER A 7 20.32 18.80 -15.20
C SER A 7 19.32 18.45 -16.31
N PHE A 8 18.78 17.23 -16.32
CA PHE A 8 17.72 16.80 -17.24
C PHE A 8 16.40 17.55 -16.99
N LEU A 9 15.97 17.65 -15.72
CA LEU A 9 14.73 18.34 -15.35
C LEU A 9 14.81 19.86 -15.61
N THR A 10 15.97 20.46 -15.39
CA THR A 10 16.19 21.89 -15.66
C THR A 10 16.13 22.20 -17.17
N ARG A 11 16.57 21.29 -18.02
CA ARG A 11 16.51 21.44 -19.49
C ARG A 11 15.10 21.23 -20.05
N LEU A 12 14.26 20.40 -19.44
CA LEU A 12 12.85 20.25 -19.78
C LEU A 12 12.02 21.49 -19.43
N GLY A 13 12.35 22.18 -18.34
CA GLY A 13 11.69 23.43 -17.93
C GLY A 13 12.04 24.64 -18.80
N ALA A 14 13.22 24.65 -19.45
CA ALA A 14 13.69 25.78 -20.29
C ALA A 14 13.17 25.74 -21.74
N GLY A 15 12.57 24.63 -22.16
CA GLY A 15 12.08 24.43 -23.53
C GLY A 15 10.68 24.93 -23.83
N VAL A 16 9.93 25.44 -22.82
CA VAL A 16 8.52 25.84 -22.99
C VAL A 16 8.33 27.38 -23.13
N THR A 17 9.39 28.16 -23.15
CA THR A 17 9.27 29.63 -23.10
C THR A 17 9.46 30.35 -24.44
N VAL A 18 9.54 29.69 -25.60
CA VAL A 18 9.74 30.38 -26.89
C VAL A 18 8.81 29.87 -27.99
N ALA A 19 7.51 29.86 -27.80
CA ALA A 19 6.53 29.85 -28.90
C ALA A 19 5.13 30.22 -28.36
N GLY A 20 4.90 31.50 -28.13
CA GLY A 20 3.61 31.93 -27.63
C GLY A 20 3.39 33.44 -27.62
N THR A 21 3.82 34.13 -28.67
CA THR A 21 3.38 35.52 -28.89
C THR A 21 2.46 35.59 -30.11
N ALA A 22 1.25 35.10 -29.94
CA ALA A 22 0.08 35.52 -30.75
C ALA A 22 -1.14 34.73 -30.28
N PHE A 23 -1.79 35.17 -29.25
CA PHE A 23 -3.21 35.12 -28.94
C PHE A 23 -3.32 35.42 -27.43
N GLY A 24 -3.79 36.61 -27.12
CA GLY A 24 -3.95 37.13 -25.78
C GLY A 24 -4.97 36.31 -24.95
N SER A 25 -4.46 35.35 -24.25
CA SER A 25 -5.08 34.75 -23.10
C SER A 25 -3.95 34.45 -22.13
N SER A 26 -3.69 35.40 -21.24
CA SER A 26 -2.87 35.15 -20.05
C SER A 26 -3.52 33.99 -19.27
N VAL A 27 -3.03 32.78 -19.48
CA VAL A 27 -3.25 31.72 -18.52
C VAL A 27 -2.47 32.12 -17.28
N SER A 28 -3.11 32.91 -16.43
CA SER A 28 -2.69 33.05 -15.05
C SER A 28 -2.69 31.64 -14.50
N ILE A 29 -1.52 31.03 -14.33
CA ILE A 29 -1.35 29.98 -13.33
C ILE A 29 -1.67 30.69 -12.02
N ALA A 30 -2.96 30.73 -11.67
CA ALA A 30 -3.40 31.19 -10.38
C ALA A 30 -2.61 30.35 -9.38
N SER A 31 -1.70 31.00 -8.68
CA SER A 31 -1.15 30.46 -7.46
C SER A 31 -2.34 30.23 -6.51
N ALA A 32 -2.93 29.04 -6.59
CA ALA A 32 -4.00 28.58 -5.74
C ALA A 32 -3.47 28.34 -4.32
N GLN A 33 -2.88 29.39 -3.73
CA GLN A 33 -2.30 29.29 -2.41
C GLN A 33 -2.42 30.57 -1.57
N ALA A 34 -3.48 31.32 -1.80
CA ALA A 34 -3.84 32.38 -0.87
C ALA A 34 -5.25 32.11 -0.36
N GLY A 35 -5.35 31.51 0.84
CA GLY A 35 -6.57 31.55 1.62
C GLY A 35 -7.57 30.44 1.42
N SER A 36 -7.15 29.18 1.27
CA SER A 36 -8.07 28.07 1.48
C SER A 36 -8.51 28.06 2.95
N THR A 37 -9.76 28.42 3.22
CA THR A 37 -10.41 28.25 4.53
C THR A 37 -10.68 26.78 4.85
N PHE A 38 -10.28 25.87 3.94
CA PHE A 38 -10.43 24.44 4.14
C PHE A 38 -9.54 23.99 5.30
N ARG A 39 -10.16 23.54 6.35
CA ARG A 39 -9.51 22.80 7.43
C ARG A 39 -9.91 21.33 7.32
N PRO A 40 -8.97 20.41 7.07
CA PRO A 40 -9.30 19.00 7.04
C PRO A 40 -9.88 18.57 8.39
N ALA A 41 -10.91 17.75 8.36
CA ALA A 41 -11.41 17.12 9.59
C ALA A 41 -10.32 16.25 10.18
N ARG A 42 -10.17 16.31 11.50
CA ARG A 42 -9.26 15.42 12.25
C ARG A 42 -10.08 14.42 13.02
N HIS A 43 -9.69 13.18 12.94
CA HIS A 43 -10.30 12.07 13.65
C HIS A 43 -9.25 11.44 14.57
N ALA A 44 -9.58 11.25 15.84
CA ALA A 44 -8.65 10.70 16.83
C ALA A 44 -8.10 9.31 16.42
N GLN A 45 -8.84 8.59 15.62
CA GLN A 45 -8.43 7.30 15.03
C GLN A 45 -7.21 7.44 14.09
N ASP A 46 -6.95 8.62 13.53
CA ASP A 46 -5.87 8.89 12.57
C ASP A 46 -4.64 9.52 13.24
N ASP A 47 -4.72 9.89 14.54
CA ASP A 47 -3.64 10.57 15.27
C ASP A 47 -2.35 9.74 15.35
N TRP A 48 -2.43 8.42 15.19
CA TRP A 48 -1.27 7.55 15.13
C TRP A 48 -0.36 7.85 13.93
N MET A 49 -0.94 8.30 12.79
CA MET A 49 -0.18 8.65 11.58
C MET A 49 0.72 9.87 11.80
N ASP A 50 0.29 10.82 12.63
CA ASP A 50 1.10 11.99 12.98
C ASP A 50 2.28 11.63 13.89
N LYS A 51 2.18 10.52 14.62
CA LYS A 51 3.22 10.04 15.54
C LYS A 51 4.29 9.20 14.84
N LEU A 52 4.05 8.79 13.59
CA LEU A 52 5.05 8.02 12.84
C LEU A 52 6.28 8.88 12.58
N PRO A 53 7.48 8.38 12.89
CA PRO A 53 8.73 9.04 12.51
C PRO A 53 8.80 9.12 10.99
N GLY A 54 9.63 9.98 10.46
CA GLY A 54 9.81 9.92 9.02
C GLY A 54 10.52 11.09 8.42
N LYS A 55 11.82 10.96 8.30
CA LYS A 55 12.63 11.76 7.40
C LYS A 55 12.21 11.47 5.95
N HIS A 56 11.95 10.17 5.64
CA HIS A 56 11.38 9.75 4.37
C HIS A 56 10.08 8.98 4.63
N ARG A 57 9.06 9.26 3.84
CA ARG A 57 7.73 8.66 3.98
C ARG A 57 7.27 8.03 2.68
N LEU A 58 6.65 6.85 2.78
CA LEU A 58 6.11 6.11 1.65
C LEU A 58 4.73 5.55 2.00
N VAL A 59 3.77 5.73 1.10
CA VAL A 59 2.47 5.06 1.16
C VAL A 59 2.33 4.20 -0.09
N LEU A 60 1.98 2.93 0.11
CA LEU A 60 1.74 1.95 -0.95
C LEU A 60 0.27 1.54 -0.92
N ASP A 61 -0.45 1.80 -2.00
CA ASP A 61 -1.87 1.47 -2.13
C ASP A 61 -2.03 0.14 -2.87
N ALA A 62 -2.46 -0.89 -2.14
CA ALA A 62 -2.68 -2.23 -2.67
C ALA A 62 -4.17 -2.53 -2.81
N THR A 63 -4.60 -2.88 -4.04
CA THR A 63 -6.01 -3.16 -4.36
C THR A 63 -6.27 -4.59 -4.81
N THR A 64 -5.22 -5.34 -5.14
CA THR A 64 -5.28 -6.72 -5.58
C THR A 64 -4.33 -7.61 -4.79
N PRO A 65 -4.52 -8.94 -4.77
CA PRO A 65 -3.57 -9.86 -4.18
C PRO A 65 -2.13 -9.65 -4.64
N ALA A 66 -1.93 -9.47 -5.95
CA ALA A 66 -0.61 -9.27 -6.53
C ALA A 66 0.01 -7.93 -6.09
N SER A 67 -0.77 -6.84 -6.10
CA SER A 67 -0.28 -5.53 -5.65
C SER A 67 0.04 -5.50 -4.15
N PHE A 68 -0.66 -6.31 -3.33
CA PHE A 68 -0.32 -6.45 -1.91
C PHE A 68 1.06 -7.11 -1.73
N GLY A 69 1.32 -8.21 -2.44
CA GLY A 69 2.64 -8.85 -2.42
C GLY A 69 3.74 -7.91 -2.93
N ALA A 70 3.52 -7.23 -4.05
CA ALA A 70 4.47 -6.24 -4.57
C ALA A 70 4.73 -5.10 -3.57
N ALA A 71 3.71 -4.65 -2.83
CA ALA A 71 3.86 -3.63 -1.80
C ALA A 71 4.77 -4.08 -0.66
N LEU A 72 4.70 -5.36 -0.24
CA LEU A 72 5.64 -5.93 0.76
C LEU A 72 7.09 -5.83 0.26
N ALA A 73 7.36 -6.28 -0.98
CA ALA A 73 8.69 -6.23 -1.57
C ALA A 73 9.19 -4.78 -1.70
N TYR A 74 8.36 -3.86 -2.19
CA TYR A 74 8.73 -2.46 -2.37
C TYR A 74 8.97 -1.74 -1.04
N ALA A 75 8.16 -2.01 -0.02
CA ALA A 75 8.35 -1.47 1.31
C ALA A 75 9.69 -1.92 1.92
N ASN A 76 10.00 -3.21 1.80
CA ASN A 76 11.28 -3.76 2.22
C ASN A 76 12.46 -3.12 1.47
N ASN A 77 12.36 -3.00 0.15
CA ASN A 77 13.39 -2.40 -0.69
C ASN A 77 13.57 -0.90 -0.41
N PHE A 78 12.45 -0.18 -0.13
CA PHE A 78 12.52 1.23 0.25
C PHE A 78 13.36 1.45 1.50
N LEU A 79 13.15 0.67 2.56
CA LEU A 79 13.93 0.78 3.79
C LEU A 79 15.41 0.43 3.54
N THR A 80 15.68 -0.61 2.75
CA THR A 80 17.05 -1.00 2.38
C THR A 80 17.74 0.11 1.59
N ALA A 81 17.09 0.65 0.56
CA ALA A 81 17.66 1.73 -0.25
C ALA A 81 17.92 3.03 0.56
N ASN A 82 17.04 3.32 1.54
CA ASN A 82 17.25 4.45 2.44
C ASN A 82 18.43 4.26 3.38
N LYS A 83 18.63 3.04 3.87
CA LYS A 83 19.81 2.69 4.65
C LYS A 83 21.08 2.84 3.82
N ASP A 84 21.12 2.25 2.63
CA ASP A 84 22.31 2.21 1.79
C ASP A 84 22.65 3.57 1.16
N GLY A 85 21.62 4.32 0.75
CA GLY A 85 21.81 5.60 0.05
C GLY A 85 21.91 6.83 0.97
N TYR A 86 21.31 6.78 2.17
CA TYR A 86 21.20 7.93 3.07
C TYR A 86 21.66 7.64 4.50
N GLY A 87 22.07 6.40 4.81
CA GLY A 87 22.46 6.00 6.17
C GLY A 87 21.30 6.05 7.19
N LEU A 88 20.05 5.99 6.72
CA LEU A 88 18.87 6.01 7.59
C LEU A 88 18.60 4.62 8.16
N ASN A 89 18.21 4.57 9.44
CA ASN A 89 17.68 3.35 10.04
C ASN A 89 16.20 3.20 9.69
N ASP A 90 15.66 1.99 9.89
CA ASP A 90 14.24 1.71 9.61
C ASP A 90 13.31 2.66 10.39
N GLN A 91 13.69 3.05 11.62
CA GLN A 91 12.95 4.00 12.46
C GLN A 91 13.01 5.45 11.97
N ASP A 92 13.91 5.80 11.06
CA ASP A 92 13.98 7.13 10.44
C ASP A 92 13.01 7.29 9.27
N ALA A 93 12.36 6.21 8.84
CA ALA A 93 11.40 6.20 7.74
C ALA A 93 10.01 5.80 8.22
N ALA A 94 8.97 6.31 7.56
CA ALA A 94 7.59 5.88 7.78
C ALA A 94 7.05 5.23 6.51
N VAL A 95 6.62 3.98 6.62
CA VAL A 95 6.02 3.24 5.50
C VAL A 95 4.66 2.70 5.92
N ILE A 96 3.65 2.97 5.10
CA ILE A 96 2.29 2.47 5.29
C ILE A 96 1.88 1.71 4.02
N ILE A 97 1.42 0.48 4.19
CA ILE A 97 0.76 -0.30 3.13
C ILE A 97 -0.75 -0.25 3.37
N ILE A 98 -1.50 0.27 2.41
CA ILE A 98 -2.96 0.30 2.45
C ILE A 98 -3.47 -0.97 1.77
N ALA A 99 -4.10 -1.86 2.56
CA ALA A 99 -4.80 -3.03 2.05
C ALA A 99 -6.28 -2.71 1.84
N ARG A 100 -6.69 -2.51 0.59
CA ARG A 100 -8.08 -2.20 0.26
C ARG A 100 -8.60 -3.03 -0.91
N HIS A 101 -9.92 -3.02 -1.12
CA HIS A 101 -10.56 -3.80 -2.17
C HIS A 101 -10.20 -5.29 -2.04
N PHE A 102 -9.73 -5.96 -3.07
CA PHE A 102 -9.40 -7.38 -3.05
C PHE A 102 -8.10 -7.71 -2.29
N ALA A 103 -7.25 -6.73 -2.03
CA ALA A 103 -6.07 -6.91 -1.20
C ALA A 103 -6.39 -7.02 0.30
N THR A 104 -7.58 -6.59 0.74
CA THR A 104 -7.99 -6.56 2.15
C THR A 104 -7.88 -7.93 2.81
N THR A 105 -8.15 -9.01 2.09
CA THR A 105 -8.10 -10.38 2.61
C THR A 105 -6.71 -10.79 3.14
N TYR A 106 -5.64 -10.19 2.59
CA TYR A 106 -4.28 -10.45 3.04
C TYR A 106 -3.87 -9.71 4.33
N ALA A 107 -4.71 -8.78 4.79
CA ALA A 107 -4.58 -8.21 6.13
C ALA A 107 -5.20 -9.08 7.24
N TYR A 108 -5.89 -10.15 6.87
CA TYR A 108 -6.50 -11.07 7.84
C TYR A 108 -5.45 -12.01 8.43
N ASN A 109 -5.68 -12.39 9.70
CA ASN A 109 -4.81 -13.30 10.42
C ASN A 109 -4.99 -14.77 9.97
N ASP A 110 -4.12 -15.64 10.47
CA ASP A 110 -4.13 -17.07 10.11
C ASP A 110 -5.41 -17.77 10.53
N ALA A 111 -6.06 -17.37 11.64
CA ALA A 111 -7.33 -17.95 12.07
C ALA A 111 -8.46 -17.71 11.06
N MET A 112 -8.50 -16.49 10.48
CA MET A 112 -9.44 -16.17 9.40
C MET A 112 -9.15 -16.98 8.13
N TRP A 113 -7.89 -17.11 7.74
CA TRP A 113 -7.51 -17.92 6.59
C TRP A 113 -7.77 -19.41 6.80
N ALA A 114 -7.48 -19.95 7.99
CA ALA A 114 -7.76 -21.34 8.34
C ALA A 114 -9.26 -21.67 8.22
N LYS A 115 -10.11 -20.74 8.66
CA LYS A 115 -11.57 -20.93 8.70
C LYS A 115 -12.23 -20.63 7.35
N TYR A 116 -11.83 -19.55 6.68
CA TYR A 116 -12.55 -19.01 5.53
C TYR A 116 -11.73 -18.97 4.24
N GLY A 117 -10.45 -19.31 4.26
CA GLY A 117 -9.56 -19.16 3.12
C GLY A 117 -10.08 -19.83 1.84
N ARG A 118 -10.72 -21.01 1.98
CA ARG A 118 -11.34 -21.74 0.86
C ARG A 118 -12.57 -21.03 0.27
N SER A 119 -13.22 -20.18 1.05
CA SER A 119 -14.40 -19.40 0.66
C SER A 119 -14.05 -17.99 0.15
N ILE A 120 -12.79 -17.58 0.26
CA ILE A 120 -12.33 -16.30 -0.32
C ILE A 120 -12.41 -16.42 -1.87
N PRO A 121 -13.10 -15.46 -2.55
CA PRO A 121 -13.29 -15.57 -4.00
C PRO A 121 -11.95 -15.42 -4.77
N PRO A 122 -11.88 -15.98 -6.01
CA PRO A 122 -10.67 -15.94 -6.84
C PRO A 122 -10.06 -14.55 -7.05
N VAL A 123 -10.90 -13.53 -7.14
CA VAL A 123 -10.45 -12.13 -7.34
C VAL A 123 -9.74 -11.54 -6.11
N ALA A 124 -10.00 -12.09 -4.91
CA ALA A 124 -9.45 -11.64 -3.64
C ALA A 124 -8.51 -12.67 -2.98
N GLY A 125 -8.24 -13.79 -3.64
CA GLY A 125 -7.34 -14.83 -3.17
C GLY A 125 -6.60 -15.45 -4.33
N ILE A 126 -5.35 -15.82 -4.13
CA ILE A 126 -4.56 -16.59 -5.09
C ILE A 126 -4.50 -18.05 -4.64
N ASP A 127 -4.47 -18.96 -5.59
CA ASP A 127 -4.24 -20.38 -5.29
C ASP A 127 -2.79 -20.57 -4.81
N ASP A 128 -2.62 -21.48 -3.88
CA ASP A 128 -1.29 -21.84 -3.40
C ASP A 128 -0.47 -22.42 -4.54
N PRO A 129 0.66 -21.81 -4.92
CA PRO A 129 1.48 -22.29 -6.04
C PRO A 129 2.07 -23.68 -5.83
N LYS A 130 2.15 -24.17 -4.58
CA LYS A 130 2.68 -25.49 -4.24
C LYS A 130 1.60 -26.57 -4.35
N THR A 131 0.40 -26.31 -3.84
CA THR A 131 -0.69 -27.29 -3.77
C THR A 131 -1.69 -27.16 -4.93
N LYS A 132 -1.68 -26.01 -5.64
CA LYS A 132 -2.65 -25.64 -6.68
C LYS A 132 -4.11 -25.58 -6.16
N GLN A 133 -4.28 -25.38 -4.87
CA GLN A 133 -5.58 -25.32 -4.20
C GLN A 133 -5.76 -23.98 -3.48
N ARG A 134 -7.00 -23.69 -3.12
CA ARG A 134 -7.32 -22.55 -2.24
C ARG A 134 -6.60 -22.70 -0.91
N PRO A 135 -5.80 -21.71 -0.51
CA PRO A 135 -5.05 -21.78 0.73
C PRO A 135 -5.96 -21.66 1.96
N THR A 136 -5.51 -22.29 3.04
CA THR A 136 -6.07 -22.12 4.39
C THR A 136 -5.10 -21.37 5.31
N LEU A 137 -4.16 -20.68 4.71
CA LEU A 137 -3.18 -19.82 5.39
C LEU A 137 -2.94 -18.56 4.55
N ASN A 138 -2.49 -17.49 5.18
CA ASN A 138 -2.09 -16.30 4.46
C ASN A 138 -0.72 -16.52 3.80
N LEU A 139 -0.71 -16.67 2.47
CA LEU A 139 0.51 -16.97 1.72
C LEU A 139 1.58 -15.88 1.86
N TYR A 140 1.19 -14.63 2.11
CA TYR A 140 2.12 -13.53 2.36
C TYR A 140 2.60 -13.43 3.83
N ALA A 141 1.97 -14.18 4.74
CA ALA A 141 2.47 -14.32 6.10
C ALA A 141 3.44 -15.52 6.23
N ALA A 142 3.28 -16.52 5.36
CA ALA A 142 4.06 -17.74 5.38
C ALA A 142 5.40 -17.59 4.63
N SER A 143 6.43 -18.28 5.11
CA SER A 143 7.73 -18.35 4.44
C SER A 143 7.76 -19.36 3.30
N GLY A 144 8.74 -19.23 2.39
CA GLY A 144 8.99 -20.19 1.32
C GLY A 144 8.09 -20.05 0.09
N TYR A 145 7.50 -18.88 -0.11
CA TYR A 145 6.71 -18.51 -1.29
C TYR A 145 7.42 -17.41 -2.11
N ASN A 146 8.64 -17.73 -2.57
CA ASN A 146 9.51 -16.78 -3.28
C ASN A 146 8.99 -16.42 -4.68
N ASP A 147 8.18 -17.27 -5.27
CA ASP A 147 7.59 -17.06 -6.62
C ASP A 147 6.37 -16.11 -6.59
N LEU A 148 5.91 -15.72 -5.41
CA LEU A 148 4.85 -14.74 -5.28
C LEU A 148 5.38 -13.31 -5.52
N PRO A 149 4.50 -12.35 -5.86
CA PRO A 149 4.88 -10.95 -6.10
C PRO A 149 5.64 -10.28 -4.94
N SER A 150 5.60 -10.83 -3.73
CA SER A 150 6.38 -10.38 -2.58
C SER A 150 7.86 -10.78 -2.63
N LEU A 151 8.26 -11.62 -3.60
CA LEU A 151 9.63 -12.12 -3.76
C LEU A 151 10.19 -12.71 -2.45
N GLY A 152 9.34 -13.43 -1.71
CA GLY A 152 9.69 -14.02 -0.43
C GLY A 152 9.64 -13.07 0.78
N THR A 153 9.39 -11.78 0.58
CA THR A 153 9.14 -10.85 1.69
C THR A 153 7.79 -11.14 2.33
N THR A 154 7.77 -11.30 3.65
CA THR A 154 6.57 -11.67 4.40
C THR A 154 6.02 -10.54 5.26
N ILE A 155 4.73 -10.61 5.61
CA ILE A 155 4.08 -9.66 6.53
C ILE A 155 4.85 -9.56 7.86
N PRO A 156 5.22 -10.67 8.55
CA PRO A 156 6.00 -10.59 9.78
C PRO A 156 7.33 -9.84 9.62
N GLN A 157 8.04 -10.06 8.51
CA GLN A 157 9.33 -9.37 8.27
C GLN A 157 9.14 -7.86 8.14
N VAL A 158 8.15 -7.39 7.40
CA VAL A 158 7.92 -5.95 7.23
C VAL A 158 7.40 -5.30 8.52
N LEU A 159 6.59 -6.01 9.31
CA LEU A 159 6.16 -5.55 10.64
C LEU A 159 7.34 -5.39 11.60
N GLN A 160 8.29 -6.33 11.60
CA GLN A 160 9.53 -6.24 12.40
C GLN A 160 10.38 -5.02 12.03
N ARG A 161 10.31 -4.56 10.78
CA ARG A 161 10.98 -3.36 10.29
C ARG A 161 10.19 -2.06 10.55
N GLY A 162 9.06 -2.13 11.25
CA GLY A 162 8.25 -0.96 11.59
C GLY A 162 7.32 -0.47 10.48
N ILE A 163 7.04 -1.30 9.47
CA ILE A 163 6.06 -0.98 8.43
C ILE A 163 4.65 -1.17 9.00
N HIS A 164 3.77 -0.22 8.73
CA HIS A 164 2.39 -0.22 9.20
C HIS A 164 1.41 -0.61 8.09
N PHE A 165 0.26 -1.16 8.51
CA PHE A 165 -0.83 -1.47 7.60
C PHE A 165 -2.07 -0.64 7.94
N ALA A 166 -2.69 -0.07 6.91
CA ALA A 166 -4.04 0.48 6.97
C ALA A 166 -4.98 -0.45 6.20
N VAL A 167 -6.11 -0.81 6.83
CA VAL A 167 -7.03 -1.81 6.28
C VAL A 167 -8.38 -1.16 5.97
N CYS A 168 -8.92 -1.41 4.80
CA CYS A 168 -10.19 -0.84 4.36
C CYS A 168 -11.37 -1.45 5.12
N GLN A 169 -11.99 -0.69 6.01
CA GLN A 169 -13.16 -1.11 6.76
C GLN A 169 -14.34 -1.52 5.85
N MET A 170 -14.62 -0.77 4.79
CA MET A 170 -15.70 -1.09 3.87
C MET A 170 -15.48 -2.44 3.19
N ALA A 171 -14.27 -2.73 2.72
CA ALA A 171 -13.96 -4.03 2.13
C ALA A 171 -14.00 -5.15 3.18
N THR A 172 -13.54 -4.91 4.41
CA THR A 172 -13.66 -5.88 5.50
C THR A 172 -15.13 -6.23 5.79
N THR A 173 -16.00 -5.22 5.88
CA THR A 173 -17.45 -5.44 6.08
C THR A 173 -18.06 -6.23 4.91
N PHE A 174 -17.68 -5.89 3.67
CA PHE A 174 -18.15 -6.60 2.47
C PHE A 174 -17.74 -8.07 2.50
N PHE A 175 -16.46 -8.37 2.77
CA PHE A 175 -15.98 -9.75 2.86
C PHE A 175 -16.60 -10.51 4.01
N ALA A 176 -16.81 -9.87 5.17
CA ALA A 176 -17.50 -10.51 6.30
C ALA A 176 -18.91 -10.99 5.92
N GLY A 177 -19.68 -10.15 5.22
CA GLY A 177 -21.00 -10.52 4.70
C GLY A 177 -20.95 -11.70 3.71
N MET A 178 -20.04 -11.63 2.75
CA MET A 178 -19.88 -12.66 1.73
C MET A 178 -19.42 -14.00 2.31
N LEU A 179 -18.44 -13.99 3.22
CA LEU A 179 -17.94 -15.21 3.87
C LEU A 179 -18.99 -15.82 4.80
N ALA A 180 -19.78 -14.98 5.50
CA ALA A 180 -20.90 -15.44 6.30
C ALA A 180 -21.96 -16.16 5.44
N GLN A 181 -22.34 -15.57 4.31
CA GLN A 181 -23.28 -16.19 3.37
C GLN A 181 -22.76 -17.52 2.83
N ALA A 182 -21.49 -17.58 2.43
CA ALA A 182 -20.88 -18.80 1.89
C ALA A 182 -20.74 -19.95 2.91
N ASN A 183 -20.71 -19.63 4.22
CA ASN A 183 -20.48 -20.61 5.29
C ASN A 183 -21.68 -20.75 6.25
N GLY A 184 -22.84 -20.16 5.95
CA GLY A 184 -24.05 -20.29 6.75
C GLY A 184 -24.01 -19.54 8.09
N GLY A 185 -23.22 -18.46 8.20
CA GLY A 185 -23.05 -17.66 9.41
C GLY A 185 -23.71 -16.27 9.35
N LYS A 186 -23.40 -15.44 10.33
CA LYS A 186 -23.80 -14.02 10.38
C LYS A 186 -22.59 -13.12 10.10
N ALA A 187 -22.80 -12.03 9.36
CA ALA A 187 -21.75 -11.10 9.00
C ALA A 187 -21.01 -10.52 10.23
N ASP A 188 -21.76 -10.17 11.28
CA ASP A 188 -21.20 -9.61 12.52
C ASP A 188 -20.26 -10.59 13.25
N ASP A 189 -20.52 -11.90 13.15
CA ASP A 189 -19.69 -12.92 13.79
C ASP A 189 -18.39 -13.17 12.99
N VAL A 190 -18.41 -12.91 11.69
CA VAL A 190 -17.21 -12.99 10.83
C VAL A 190 -16.39 -11.71 10.93
N TYR A 191 -17.04 -10.57 11.14
CA TYR A 191 -16.39 -9.26 11.24
C TYR A 191 -15.60 -9.08 12.54
N LYS A 192 -16.05 -9.67 13.65
CA LYS A 192 -15.41 -9.63 15.00
C LYS A 192 -14.16 -10.50 15.06
#